data_78e197e49a09b33482be7bee923ce8e4
#
_entry.id   78e197e49a09b33482be7bee923ce8e4
#
_cell.length_a   1.000
_cell.length_b   1.000
_cell.length_c   1.000
_cell.angle_alpha   90.00
_cell.angle_beta   90.00
_cell.angle_gamma   90.00
#
_symmetry.space_group_name_H-M   'P 1'
#
loop_
_entity.id
_entity.type
_entity.pdbx_description
1 polymer ?
#
loop_
_entity_poly.entity_id
_entity_poly.type
_entity_poly.pdbx_seq_one_letter_code
_entity_poly.pdbx_strand_id
1 'polypeptide(L)'
;QTCALPILENAKWEPIVNGAPLHNFPRYDVTAPYLRMLIGPMDYTPGATMNATRETFRAVNDHPMSQGTRVHQMAMYTLFEAPLQMLADSPSKYMKEQECTDFIAKVPTVFDETVALDGEVGEYLTLARRKGDVWYIASMTDWTPRDCTIDLSFLGEGSYEAEIFSDGINADREATDYKKEVRTVTSGDKL
;
A
#
# COMPACT_ATOMS: atom_id res chain seq x y z
N GLN A 1 -14.38 -18.71 6.68
CA GLN A 1 -15.17 -17.93 5.69
C GLN A 1 -14.60 -16.54 5.43
N THR A 2 -13.90 -15.96 6.38
CA THR A 2 -13.27 -14.62 6.26
C THR A 2 -12.05 -14.60 5.36
N CYS A 3 -11.33 -15.70 5.20
CA CYS A 3 -10.15 -15.77 4.33
C CYS A 3 -10.44 -15.72 2.82
N ALA A 4 -11.71 -15.82 2.41
CA ALA A 4 -12.07 -15.72 1.00
C ALA A 4 -12.42 -14.28 0.57
N LEU A 5 -12.78 -13.43 1.52
CA LEU A 5 -13.14 -12.03 1.25
C LEU A 5 -12.00 -11.19 0.66
N PRO A 6 -10.75 -11.28 1.15
CA PRO A 6 -9.66 -10.49 0.62
C PRO A 6 -9.30 -10.81 -0.83
N ILE A 7 -9.44 -12.09 -1.19
CA ILE A 7 -9.24 -12.53 -2.57
C ILE A 7 -10.38 -12.02 -3.47
N LEU A 8 -11.56 -11.80 -2.90
CA LEU A 8 -12.69 -11.18 -3.58
C LEU A 8 -12.49 -9.68 -3.76
N GLU A 9 -11.95 -9.01 -2.76
CA GLU A 9 -11.59 -7.58 -2.80
C GLU A 9 -10.44 -7.34 -3.79
N ASN A 10 -9.50 -8.29 -3.92
CA ASN A 10 -8.38 -8.23 -4.85
C ASN A 10 -8.70 -8.87 -6.22
N ALA A 11 -9.96 -8.86 -6.65
CA ALA A 11 -10.35 -9.09 -8.03
C ALA A 11 -10.52 -10.54 -8.51
N LYS A 12 -10.57 -11.52 -7.63
CA LYS A 12 -10.84 -12.91 -8.03
C LYS A 12 -12.14 -13.06 -8.84
N TRP A 13 -13.13 -12.24 -8.56
CA TRP A 13 -14.46 -12.23 -9.17
C TRP A 13 -14.74 -10.96 -9.95
N GLU A 14 -13.73 -10.19 -10.26
CA GLU A 14 -13.87 -8.94 -11.00
C GLU A 14 -14.46 -9.21 -12.38
N PRO A 15 -15.67 -8.75 -12.68
CA PRO A 15 -16.22 -8.88 -14.02
C PRO A 15 -15.44 -8.01 -15.00
N ILE A 16 -15.10 -8.57 -16.15
CA ILE A 16 -14.50 -7.85 -17.26
C ILE A 16 -15.62 -7.31 -18.14
N VAL A 17 -15.69 -5.99 -18.27
CA VAL A 17 -16.65 -5.31 -19.12
C VAL A 17 -15.89 -4.55 -20.21
N ASN A 18 -16.22 -4.84 -21.49
CA ASN A 18 -15.54 -4.23 -22.65
C ASN A 18 -14.01 -4.41 -22.63
N GLY A 19 -13.53 -5.54 -22.10
CA GLY A 19 -12.10 -5.85 -22.02
C GLY A 19 -11.34 -5.19 -20.88
N ALA A 20 -12.03 -4.47 -19.99
CA ALA A 20 -11.43 -3.85 -18.81
C ALA A 20 -12.11 -4.33 -17.50
N PRO A 21 -11.42 -4.33 -16.37
CA PRO A 21 -12.03 -4.58 -15.07
C PRO A 21 -13.14 -3.58 -14.78
N LEU A 22 -14.26 -4.06 -14.21
CA LEU A 22 -15.39 -3.20 -13.83
C LEU A 22 -15.01 -2.24 -12.71
N HIS A 23 -14.22 -2.72 -11.72
CA HIS A 23 -13.78 -1.93 -10.59
C HIS A 23 -12.37 -1.37 -10.81
N ASN A 24 -12.16 -0.18 -10.32
CA ASN A 24 -10.87 0.49 -10.29
C ASN A 24 -10.37 0.46 -8.84
N PHE A 25 -9.68 -0.62 -8.46
CA PHE A 25 -9.22 -0.78 -7.08
C PHE A 25 -8.22 0.27 -6.65
N PRO A 26 -7.19 0.66 -7.39
CA PRO A 26 -6.30 1.73 -6.98
C PRO A 26 -7.02 3.05 -6.65
N ARG A 27 -8.04 3.42 -7.41
CA ARG A 27 -8.88 4.58 -7.08
C ARG A 27 -9.75 4.34 -5.85
N TYR A 28 -10.28 3.13 -5.68
CA TYR A 28 -11.01 2.76 -4.48
C TYR A 28 -10.10 2.83 -3.26
N ASP A 29 -8.91 2.28 -3.34
CA ASP A 29 -7.95 2.20 -2.24
C ASP A 29 -7.52 3.58 -1.76
N VAL A 30 -7.32 4.55 -2.66
CA VAL A 30 -7.01 5.94 -2.27
C VAL A 30 -8.24 6.72 -1.78
N THR A 31 -9.44 6.24 -2.10
CA THR A 31 -10.70 6.89 -1.65
C THR A 31 -11.18 6.35 -0.31
N ALA A 32 -10.98 5.06 -0.07
CA ALA A 32 -11.49 4.37 1.12
C ALA A 32 -11.07 5.01 2.45
N PRO A 33 -9.81 5.44 2.66
CA PRO A 33 -9.40 6.12 3.88
C PRO A 33 -10.22 7.38 4.18
N TYR A 34 -10.48 8.20 3.18
CA TYR A 34 -11.26 9.43 3.34
C TYR A 34 -12.72 9.20 3.75
N LEU A 35 -13.29 8.07 3.37
CA LEU A 35 -14.69 7.75 3.65
C LEU A 35 -14.85 6.83 4.87
N ARG A 36 -14.07 5.75 4.90
CA ARG A 36 -14.24 4.69 5.89
C ARG A 36 -13.57 5.02 7.22
N MET A 37 -12.39 5.62 7.19
CA MET A 37 -11.64 5.95 8.40
C MET A 37 -12.20 7.15 9.18
N LEU A 38 -13.11 7.93 8.58
CA LEU A 38 -13.88 8.98 9.30
C LEU A 38 -14.78 8.41 10.39
N ILE A 39 -15.20 7.16 10.25
CA ILE A 39 -16.13 6.50 11.19
C ILE A 39 -15.35 5.65 12.21
N GLY A 40 -14.14 5.26 11.87
CA GLY A 40 -13.27 4.39 12.68
C GLY A 40 -12.51 3.38 11.84
N PRO A 41 -11.88 2.39 12.49
CA PRO A 41 -11.10 1.37 11.81
C PRO A 41 -11.90 0.60 10.76
N MET A 42 -11.21 0.22 9.71
CA MET A 42 -11.81 -0.56 8.61
C MET A 42 -11.30 -1.99 8.60
N ASP A 43 -12.09 -2.89 8.07
CA ASP A 43 -11.68 -4.27 7.77
C ASP A 43 -11.16 -4.29 6.33
N TYR A 44 -9.89 -4.64 6.17
CA TYR A 44 -9.23 -4.75 4.87
C TYR A 44 -8.11 -5.78 4.92
N THR A 45 -7.83 -6.44 3.79
CA THR A 45 -6.81 -7.48 3.72
C THR A 45 -5.84 -7.20 2.57
N PRO A 46 -4.86 -6.31 2.79
CA PRO A 46 -3.86 -5.97 1.80
C PRO A 46 -2.74 -7.03 1.69
N GLY A 47 -1.75 -6.74 0.85
CA GLY A 47 -0.50 -7.49 0.79
C GLY A 47 -0.50 -8.62 -0.23
N ALA A 48 -1.35 -8.55 -1.26
CA ALA A 48 -1.22 -9.46 -2.39
C ALA A 48 0.18 -9.34 -3.01
N THR A 49 0.83 -10.49 -3.24
CA THR A 49 2.17 -10.58 -3.83
C THR A 49 2.15 -10.78 -5.33
N MET A 50 1.01 -11.18 -5.88
CA MET A 50 0.75 -11.16 -7.32
C MET A 50 0.03 -9.88 -7.68
N ASN A 51 0.74 -8.99 -8.36
CA ASN A 51 0.30 -7.65 -8.67
C ASN A 51 0.20 -7.48 -10.18
N ALA A 52 -0.72 -6.66 -10.65
CA ALA A 52 -0.94 -6.46 -12.07
C ALA A 52 -1.16 -4.98 -12.40
N THR A 53 -0.61 -4.57 -13.53
CA THR A 53 -0.91 -3.28 -14.12
C THR A 53 -2.35 -3.29 -14.68
N ARG A 54 -2.83 -2.14 -15.10
CA ARG A 54 -4.16 -2.03 -15.71
C ARG A 54 -4.30 -2.91 -16.97
N GLU A 55 -3.21 -3.07 -17.73
CA GLU A 55 -3.16 -3.82 -18.97
C GLU A 55 -2.98 -5.33 -18.74
N THR A 56 -2.27 -5.70 -17.69
CA THR A 56 -1.94 -7.10 -17.40
C THR A 56 -2.92 -7.79 -16.46
N PHE A 57 -3.75 -7.01 -15.77
CA PHE A 57 -4.74 -7.56 -14.84
C PHE A 57 -5.70 -8.54 -15.55
N ARG A 58 -5.92 -9.70 -14.92
CA ARG A 58 -6.88 -10.70 -15.35
C ARG A 58 -7.59 -11.29 -14.13
N ALA A 59 -8.91 -11.37 -14.18
CA ALA A 59 -9.70 -12.06 -13.14
C ALA A 59 -9.67 -13.57 -13.36
N VAL A 60 -8.62 -14.20 -12.84
CA VAL A 60 -8.40 -15.65 -12.98
C VAL A 60 -8.40 -16.31 -11.62
N ASN A 61 -9.29 -17.27 -11.40
CA ASN A 61 -9.46 -17.94 -10.10
C ASN A 61 -8.22 -18.67 -9.62
N ASP A 62 -7.49 -19.30 -10.54
CA ASP A 62 -6.32 -20.12 -10.21
C ASP A 62 -5.07 -19.27 -9.95
N HIS A 63 -5.09 -18.01 -10.38
CA HIS A 63 -4.00 -17.04 -10.20
C HIS A 63 -4.56 -15.68 -9.80
N PRO A 64 -5.11 -15.58 -8.59
CA PRO A 64 -5.66 -14.32 -8.12
C PRO A 64 -4.54 -13.27 -8.01
N MET A 65 -4.80 -12.07 -8.50
CA MET A 65 -3.87 -10.95 -8.51
C MET A 65 -4.57 -9.67 -8.08
N SER A 66 -3.84 -8.74 -7.49
CA SER A 66 -4.33 -7.40 -7.19
C SER A 66 -4.08 -6.45 -8.34
N GLN A 67 -4.93 -5.44 -8.47
CA GLN A 67 -4.66 -4.27 -9.29
C GLN A 67 -3.70 -3.31 -8.56
N GLY A 68 -2.79 -2.70 -9.30
CA GLY A 68 -1.77 -1.82 -8.73
C GLY A 68 -0.45 -2.53 -8.47
N THR A 69 0.52 -1.77 -7.99
CA THR A 69 1.88 -2.26 -7.78
C THR A 69 2.04 -3.01 -6.45
N ARG A 70 3.16 -3.70 -6.29
CA ARG A 70 3.53 -4.34 -5.02
C ARG A 70 3.66 -3.31 -3.89
N VAL A 71 4.29 -2.19 -4.16
CA VAL A 71 4.47 -1.12 -3.17
C VAL A 71 3.14 -0.50 -2.79
N HIS A 72 2.19 -0.39 -3.72
CA HIS A 72 0.82 0.02 -3.43
C HIS A 72 0.17 -0.89 -2.36
N GLN A 73 0.30 -2.21 -2.50
CA GLN A 73 -0.20 -3.18 -1.51
C GLN A 73 0.52 -3.04 -0.15
N MET A 74 1.82 -2.77 -0.16
CA MET A 74 2.60 -2.56 1.07
C MET A 74 2.19 -1.25 1.78
N ALA A 75 1.93 -0.19 1.03
CA ALA A 75 1.54 1.12 1.57
C ALA A 75 0.23 1.05 2.37
N MET A 76 -0.70 0.18 1.99
CA MET A 76 -1.99 0.01 2.67
C MET A 76 -1.85 -0.34 4.16
N TYR A 77 -0.79 -1.08 4.54
CA TYR A 77 -0.57 -1.42 5.95
C TYR A 77 -0.31 -0.21 6.85
N THR A 78 0.20 0.87 6.27
CA THR A 78 0.38 2.13 6.97
C THR A 78 -0.81 3.08 6.78
N LEU A 79 -1.38 3.13 5.58
CA LEU A 79 -2.46 4.07 5.26
C LEU A 79 -3.79 3.69 5.88
N PHE A 80 -4.11 2.38 5.95
CA PHE A 80 -5.39 1.94 6.47
C PHE A 80 -5.33 1.75 7.99
N GLU A 81 -6.33 2.29 8.67
CA GLU A 81 -6.53 2.02 10.09
C GLU A 81 -7.32 0.72 10.24
N ALA A 82 -6.59 -0.37 10.40
CA ALA A 82 -7.15 -1.72 10.52
C ALA A 82 -6.42 -2.48 11.64
N PRO A 83 -6.91 -2.42 12.90
CA PRO A 83 -6.25 -3.08 14.03
C PRO A 83 -6.11 -4.59 13.89
N LEU A 84 -6.99 -5.22 13.12
CA LEU A 84 -6.88 -6.62 12.71
C LEU A 84 -6.37 -6.69 11.28
N GLN A 85 -5.06 -6.63 11.10
CA GLN A 85 -4.42 -6.79 9.80
C GLN A 85 -4.37 -8.26 9.40
N MET A 86 -4.81 -8.54 8.19
CA MET A 86 -4.74 -9.87 7.59
C MET A 86 -3.86 -9.84 6.35
N LEU A 87 -3.29 -11.00 6.01
CA LEU A 87 -2.46 -11.17 4.82
C LEU A 87 -3.28 -11.79 3.69
N ALA A 88 -3.25 -11.19 2.51
CA ALA A 88 -4.07 -11.60 1.36
C ALA A 88 -3.63 -12.91 0.73
N ASP A 89 -2.35 -13.24 0.81
CA ASP A 89 -1.74 -14.39 0.13
C ASP A 89 -1.40 -15.56 1.05
N SER A 90 -0.93 -16.65 0.45
CA SER A 90 -0.49 -17.85 1.18
C SER A 90 0.89 -17.68 1.81
N PRO A 91 1.20 -18.40 2.91
CA PRO A 91 2.52 -18.37 3.53
C PRO A 91 3.66 -18.66 2.55
N SER A 92 3.46 -19.58 1.61
CA SER A 92 4.49 -19.96 0.63
C SER A 92 4.83 -18.81 -0.34
N LYS A 93 3.88 -17.95 -0.66
CA LYS A 93 4.13 -16.75 -1.47
C LYS A 93 4.91 -15.70 -0.68
N TYR A 94 4.52 -15.44 0.56
CA TYR A 94 5.25 -14.52 1.44
C TYR A 94 6.69 -14.96 1.69
N MET A 95 6.93 -16.27 1.84
CA MET A 95 8.29 -16.81 1.97
C MET A 95 9.15 -16.62 0.72
N LYS A 96 8.56 -16.52 -0.47
CA LYS A 96 9.29 -16.19 -1.70
C LYS A 96 9.62 -14.70 -1.81
N GLU A 97 8.76 -13.87 -1.25
CA GLU A 97 8.86 -12.42 -1.26
C GLU A 97 9.30 -11.89 0.12
N GLN A 98 10.35 -12.51 0.66
CA GLN A 98 10.77 -12.33 2.06
C GLN A 98 11.10 -10.86 2.38
N GLU A 99 11.74 -10.12 1.49
CA GLU A 99 12.11 -8.73 1.72
C GLU A 99 10.90 -7.82 1.94
N CYS A 100 9.88 -7.95 1.09
CA CYS A 100 8.62 -7.20 1.26
C CYS A 100 7.86 -7.67 2.49
N THR A 101 7.88 -8.98 2.76
CA THR A 101 7.21 -9.59 3.92
C THR A 101 7.83 -9.10 5.22
N ASP A 102 9.15 -9.03 5.30
CA ASP A 102 9.88 -8.54 6.48
C ASP A 102 9.57 -7.05 6.74
N PHE A 103 9.38 -6.26 5.68
CA PHE A 103 8.95 -4.87 5.81
C PHE A 103 7.52 -4.80 6.38
N ILE A 104 6.57 -5.52 5.78
CA ILE A 104 5.18 -5.56 6.23
C ILE A 104 5.10 -6.00 7.71
N ALA A 105 5.88 -7.01 8.09
CA ALA A 105 5.90 -7.53 9.47
C ALA A 105 6.37 -6.51 10.52
N LYS A 106 7.07 -5.45 10.13
CA LYS A 106 7.49 -4.35 11.01
C LYS A 106 6.38 -3.33 11.26
N VAL A 107 5.38 -3.26 10.37
CA VAL A 107 4.32 -2.24 10.45
C VAL A 107 3.34 -2.61 11.56
N PRO A 108 3.12 -1.76 12.58
CA PRO A 108 2.18 -2.04 13.66
C PRO A 108 0.73 -1.92 13.18
N THR A 109 -0.16 -2.61 13.87
CA THR A 109 -1.61 -2.56 13.58
C THR A 109 -2.33 -1.39 14.27
N VAL A 110 -1.67 -0.78 15.27
CA VAL A 110 -2.20 0.36 16.04
C VAL A 110 -1.09 1.38 16.22
N PHE A 111 -1.37 2.61 15.84
CA PHE A 111 -0.44 3.73 15.90
C PHE A 111 -0.79 4.68 17.04
N ASP A 112 0.21 5.40 17.54
CA ASP A 112 0.07 6.36 18.63
C ASP A 112 -0.29 7.76 18.09
N GLU A 113 0.12 8.05 16.85
CA GLU A 113 -0.09 9.35 16.20
C GLU A 113 -0.27 9.18 14.70
N THR A 114 -1.06 10.07 14.09
CA THR A 114 -1.25 10.14 12.63
C THR A 114 -1.16 11.59 12.18
N VAL A 115 -0.32 11.85 11.19
CA VAL A 115 -0.15 13.15 10.54
C VAL A 115 -0.55 13.02 9.07
N ALA A 116 -1.54 13.79 8.65
CA ALA A 116 -1.89 13.91 7.24
C ALA A 116 -0.87 14.84 6.57
N LEU A 117 -0.16 14.35 5.58
CA LEU A 117 0.88 15.11 4.89
C LEU A 117 0.35 15.75 3.62
N ASP A 118 -0.32 14.97 2.78
CA ASP A 118 -0.89 15.43 1.52
C ASP A 118 -1.99 14.47 1.04
N GLY A 119 -2.89 14.94 0.17
CA GLY A 119 -3.89 14.06 -0.41
C GLY A 119 -5.01 14.77 -1.13
N GLU A 120 -5.55 14.06 -2.12
CA GLU A 120 -6.75 14.44 -2.86
C GLU A 120 -7.67 13.23 -3.03
N VAL A 121 -8.95 13.42 -2.67
CA VAL A 121 -9.94 12.33 -2.65
C VAL A 121 -10.07 11.68 -4.01
N GLY A 122 -9.84 10.37 -4.08
CA GLY A 122 -9.94 9.58 -5.30
C GLY A 122 -8.71 9.67 -6.21
N GLU A 123 -7.66 10.37 -5.79
CA GLU A 123 -6.44 10.54 -6.56
C GLU A 123 -5.22 10.03 -5.81
N TYR A 124 -4.94 10.52 -4.61
CA TYR A 124 -3.79 10.09 -3.81
C TYR A 124 -3.96 10.41 -2.33
N LEU A 125 -3.13 9.78 -1.52
CA LEU A 125 -3.06 10.00 -0.08
C LEU A 125 -1.64 9.74 0.44
N THR A 126 -1.14 10.65 1.28
CA THR A 126 0.13 10.50 1.97
C THR A 126 -0.06 10.77 3.47
N LEU A 127 0.28 9.78 4.28
CA LEU A 127 0.21 9.86 5.75
C LEU A 127 1.57 9.50 6.36
N ALA A 128 1.85 10.09 7.51
CA ALA A 128 2.87 9.63 8.44
C ALA A 128 2.21 9.16 9.74
N ARG A 129 2.62 8.00 10.24
CA ARG A 129 2.10 7.42 11.47
C ARG A 129 3.25 7.02 12.38
N ARG A 130 3.09 7.21 13.68
CA ARG A 130 4.12 6.91 14.68
C ARG A 130 3.69 5.79 15.62
N LYS A 131 4.65 4.93 15.93
CA LYS A 131 4.55 3.98 17.02
C LYS A 131 5.83 4.01 17.86
N GLY A 132 5.73 4.44 19.11
CA GLY A 132 6.92 4.71 19.93
C GLY A 132 7.81 5.75 19.26
N ASP A 133 9.06 5.39 18.99
CA ASP A 133 10.05 6.26 18.34
C ASP A 133 10.16 6.02 16.83
N VAL A 134 9.35 5.13 16.26
CA VAL A 134 9.40 4.77 14.83
C VAL A 134 8.28 5.44 14.07
N TRP A 135 8.62 6.06 12.95
CA TRP A 135 7.69 6.63 11.99
C TRP A 135 7.50 5.70 10.78
N TYR A 136 6.28 5.60 10.35
CA TYR A 136 5.84 4.86 9.17
C TYR A 136 5.18 5.83 8.21
N ILE A 137 5.75 6.00 7.04
CA ILE A 137 5.26 6.94 6.03
C ILE A 137 4.78 6.11 4.84
N ALA A 138 3.63 6.44 4.32
CA ALA A 138 3.15 5.81 3.10
C ALA A 138 2.45 6.83 2.20
N SER A 139 2.70 6.69 0.92
CA SER A 139 2.02 7.41 -0.16
C SER A 139 1.45 6.42 -1.16
N MET A 140 0.25 6.67 -1.62
CA MET A 140 -0.47 5.82 -2.56
C MET A 140 -1.24 6.68 -3.54
N THR A 141 -1.19 6.34 -4.83
CA THR A 141 -1.93 7.03 -5.90
C THR A 141 -2.93 6.08 -6.56
N ASP A 142 -3.88 6.64 -7.32
CA ASP A 142 -4.67 5.86 -8.26
C ASP A 142 -3.77 5.34 -9.42
N TRP A 143 -4.34 5.03 -10.58
CA TRP A 143 -3.55 4.60 -11.74
C TRP A 143 -2.66 5.69 -12.36
N THR A 144 -2.78 6.93 -11.91
CA THR A 144 -2.00 8.04 -12.45
C THR A 144 -0.68 8.15 -11.69
N PRO A 145 0.47 8.02 -12.34
CA PRO A 145 1.77 8.25 -11.71
C PRO A 145 1.88 9.69 -11.20
N ARG A 146 2.41 9.86 -9.99
CA ARG A 146 2.63 11.18 -9.37
C ARG A 146 3.99 11.21 -8.68
N ASP A 147 4.67 12.34 -8.83
CA ASP A 147 5.84 12.65 -8.00
C ASP A 147 5.35 13.26 -6.69
N CYS A 148 5.49 12.51 -5.60
CA CYS A 148 5.13 12.96 -4.27
C CYS A 148 6.38 13.45 -3.54
N THR A 149 6.36 14.69 -3.06
CA THR A 149 7.42 15.20 -2.19
C THR A 149 6.95 15.17 -0.75
N ILE A 150 7.66 14.44 0.09
CA ILE A 150 7.33 14.28 1.50
C ILE A 150 8.25 15.16 2.32
N ASP A 151 7.71 16.20 2.94
CA ASP A 151 8.41 17.05 3.88
C ASP A 151 8.52 16.34 5.24
N LEU A 152 9.74 16.17 5.74
CA LEU A 152 10.02 15.45 6.98
C LEU A 152 10.00 16.32 8.24
N SER A 153 9.49 17.53 8.17
CA SER A 153 9.46 18.49 9.30
C SER A 153 8.70 17.99 10.54
N PHE A 154 7.86 16.98 10.40
CA PHE A 154 7.18 16.31 11.53
C PHE A 154 8.11 15.41 12.36
N LEU A 155 9.29 15.05 11.85
CA LEU A 155 10.29 14.32 12.63
C LEU A 155 10.86 15.21 13.73
N GLY A 156 11.18 14.65 14.88
CA GLY A 156 11.90 15.31 15.94
C GLY A 156 13.36 15.65 15.57
N GLU A 157 14.07 16.28 16.48
CA GLU A 157 15.51 16.52 16.33
C GLU A 157 16.26 15.18 16.29
N GLY A 158 17.28 15.13 15.44
CA GLY A 158 18.13 13.97 15.31
C GLY A 158 18.24 13.44 13.89
N SER A 159 18.82 12.27 13.79
CA SER A 159 19.07 11.57 12.53
C SER A 159 18.33 10.24 12.55
N TYR A 160 17.64 9.91 11.49
CA TYR A 160 16.83 8.71 11.34
C TYR A 160 17.37 7.88 10.18
N GLU A 161 17.30 6.55 10.33
CA GLU A 161 17.50 5.64 9.22
C GLU A 161 16.14 5.39 8.54
N ALA A 162 16.04 5.74 7.26
CA ALA A 162 14.85 5.54 6.44
C ALA A 162 15.03 4.32 5.53
N GLU A 163 14.23 3.29 5.73
CA GLU A 163 14.09 2.16 4.83
C GLU A 163 12.93 2.45 3.87
N ILE A 164 13.21 2.59 2.58
CA ILE A 164 12.27 3.12 1.59
C ILE A 164 12.00 2.06 0.52
N PHE A 165 10.74 1.75 0.31
CA PHE A 165 10.26 0.97 -0.82
C PHE A 165 9.49 1.90 -1.77
N SER A 166 9.84 1.88 -3.03
CA SER A 166 9.18 2.65 -4.09
C SER A 166 8.96 1.78 -5.31
N ASP A 167 8.06 2.19 -6.18
CA ASP A 167 7.88 1.54 -7.46
C ASP A 167 9.20 1.53 -8.25
N GLY A 168 9.50 0.40 -8.87
CA GLY A 168 10.66 0.24 -9.73
C GLY A 168 10.48 0.95 -11.07
N ILE A 169 11.56 1.07 -11.83
CA ILE A 169 11.56 1.76 -13.12
C ILE A 169 10.63 1.11 -14.17
N ASN A 170 10.32 -0.17 -13.99
CA ASN A 170 9.43 -0.91 -14.90
C ASN A 170 8.06 -1.19 -14.27
N ALA A 171 7.68 -0.57 -13.17
CA ALA A 171 6.44 -0.86 -12.45
C ALA A 171 5.18 -0.59 -13.30
N ASP A 172 5.28 0.25 -14.34
CA ASP A 172 4.26 0.49 -15.35
C ASP A 172 3.95 -0.74 -16.23
N ARG A 173 4.89 -1.69 -16.33
CA ARG A 173 4.79 -2.92 -17.14
C ARG A 173 4.79 -4.18 -16.28
N GLU A 174 5.57 -4.15 -15.20
CA GLU A 174 5.75 -5.24 -14.25
C GLU A 174 5.38 -4.72 -12.84
N ALA A 175 4.13 -4.91 -12.45
CA ALA A 175 3.59 -4.36 -11.20
C ALA A 175 4.27 -4.90 -9.93
N THR A 176 5.08 -5.94 -10.06
CA THR A 176 5.89 -6.49 -8.98
C THR A 176 7.26 -5.84 -8.85
N ASP A 177 7.66 -5.00 -9.83
CA ASP A 177 8.93 -4.30 -9.81
C ASP A 177 8.96 -3.21 -8.75
N TYR A 178 9.94 -3.26 -7.88
CA TYR A 178 10.14 -2.26 -6.83
C TYR A 178 11.62 -1.96 -6.62
N LYS A 179 11.88 -0.83 -5.99
CA LYS A 179 13.20 -0.41 -5.56
C LYS A 179 13.22 -0.30 -4.04
N LYS A 180 14.26 -0.84 -3.41
CA LYS A 180 14.55 -0.64 -2.01
C LYS A 180 15.81 0.20 -1.84
N GLU A 181 15.75 1.16 -0.95
CA GLU A 181 16.93 1.94 -0.54
C GLU A 181 16.90 2.21 0.96
N VAL A 182 18.07 2.41 1.54
CA VAL A 182 18.25 2.83 2.92
C VAL A 182 19.10 4.09 2.93
N ARG A 183 18.63 5.13 3.60
CA ARG A 183 19.38 6.38 3.73
C ARG A 183 19.14 7.04 5.08
N THR A 184 20.09 7.86 5.49
CA THR A 184 19.96 8.70 6.67
C THR A 184 19.22 9.98 6.32
N VAL A 185 18.26 10.36 7.14
CA VAL A 185 17.43 11.58 6.97
C VAL A 185 17.29 12.35 8.28
N THR A 186 16.93 13.61 8.17
CA THR A 186 16.64 14.52 9.29
C THR A 186 15.31 15.24 9.04
N SER A 187 14.82 15.98 10.03
CA SER A 187 13.60 16.79 9.90
C SER A 187 13.71 17.96 8.88
N GLY A 188 14.91 18.26 8.40
CA GLY A 188 15.11 19.27 7.36
C GLY A 188 15.09 18.72 5.94
N ASP A 189 14.98 17.41 5.79
CA ASP A 189 15.03 16.75 4.48
C ASP A 189 13.64 16.60 3.85
N LYS A 190 13.66 16.31 2.55
CA LYS A 190 12.47 15.91 1.76
C LYS A 190 12.75 14.58 1.08
N LEU A 191 11.76 13.74 1.06
CA LEU A 191 11.74 12.47 0.35
C LEU A 191 10.93 12.57 -0.94
#